data_227e2f3dd8fec9a33727d07570723af4
#
_entry.id   227e2f3dd8fec9a33727d07570723af4
#
_cell.length_a   1.000
_cell.length_b   1.000
_cell.length_c   1.000
_cell.angle_alpha   90.00
_cell.angle_beta   90.00
_cell.angle_gamma   90.00
#
_symmetry.space_group_name_H-M   'P 1'
#
loop_
_entity.id
_entity.type
_entity.pdbx_description
1 polymer ?
#
loop_
_entity_poly.entity_id
_entity_poly.type
_entity_poly.pdbx_seq_one_letter_code
_entity_poly.pdbx_strand_id
1 'polypeptide(L)'
;MEEIKRRFEFYSYYDCTGIENHLKKMADKGWMLKDFGMRRWKYRRIEPQSLSFEVVYYNEKVFEGETTPDRQKFIEECSVAGWQFVANSGKVHVFVNKSENPVPIVANAADRVNSIHKFAKNEMIWVNLFLLTVCLGVSIFFAHRFMHKPIDTLSDVFYESVFYHLCVPFSLYSIIKYWLWHKKAVSAAEDGVFTETKRIFSYPVLFFPLWIMGSAFEFCTFFSPPQILFGVIVLVLAIAVWLVFKALRRRIIRKDFAYNKKKAITAVIAVILVAGLVAGSFGIYTLFPKRSGKVTTLEGKTVEIYFDKNLPLDLENLTPVEGVVSKYKSSEWLGLINITETTQIAPDSGELSMTCKVYQINFAPVYDACVEEIKGIFASDYVEVDPAPWGADKVYRIRYDDGYGNSFIICWENGIADISFSWDPTDEQIAIASRKILESHM
;
A
#
# COMPACT_ATOMS: atom_id res chain seq x y z
N MET A 1 -10.09 17.32 39.45
CA MET A 1 -9.36 17.04 38.21
C MET A 1 -10.37 17.05 37.07
N GLU A 2 -10.12 17.78 35.98
CA GLU A 2 -11.03 17.85 34.82
C GLU A 2 -11.07 16.49 34.12
N GLU A 3 -12.24 15.87 34.01
CA GLU A 3 -12.40 14.59 33.31
C GLU A 3 -12.27 14.81 31.80
N ILE A 4 -11.29 14.15 31.17
CA ILE A 4 -10.99 14.28 29.75
C ILE A 4 -11.21 12.96 29.03
N LYS A 5 -12.10 12.99 28.03
CA LYS A 5 -12.33 11.90 27.11
C LYS A 5 -11.60 12.14 25.79
N ARG A 6 -10.88 11.13 25.30
CA ARG A 6 -10.18 11.16 23.99
C ARG A 6 -10.86 10.21 23.05
N ARG A 7 -11.21 10.66 21.85
CA ARG A 7 -11.83 9.83 20.80
C ARG A 7 -11.16 10.01 19.47
N PHE A 8 -11.16 8.97 18.67
CA PHE A 8 -10.84 9.04 17.25
C PHE A 8 -12.14 9.32 16.50
N GLU A 9 -12.19 10.47 15.81
CA GLU A 9 -13.32 10.90 15.04
C GLU A 9 -12.94 10.96 13.55
N PHE A 10 -13.75 10.36 12.71
CA PHE A 10 -13.47 10.17 11.29
C PHE A 10 -14.39 11.07 10.44
N TYR A 11 -14.29 12.38 10.65
CA TYR A 11 -14.98 13.38 9.84
C TYR A 11 -14.03 13.97 8.81
N SER A 12 -14.52 14.15 7.59
CA SER A 12 -13.85 15.01 6.61
C SER A 12 -14.04 16.46 7.05
N TYR A 13 -13.00 17.26 7.04
CA TYR A 13 -13.09 18.66 7.46
C TYR A 13 -14.01 19.54 6.58
N TYR A 14 -14.41 19.07 5.40
CA TYR A 14 -15.43 19.75 4.62
C TYR A 14 -16.86 19.43 5.09
N ASP A 15 -17.05 18.38 5.88
CA ASP A 15 -18.36 17.95 6.41
C ASP A 15 -18.74 18.76 7.67
N CYS A 16 -18.98 20.05 7.48
CA CYS A 16 -19.34 20.95 8.58
C CYS A 16 -20.62 20.48 9.28
N THR A 17 -21.66 20.12 8.55
CA THR A 17 -22.94 19.67 9.11
C THR A 17 -22.78 18.39 9.92
N GLY A 18 -21.98 17.43 9.44
CA GLY A 18 -21.70 16.20 10.19
C GLY A 18 -20.93 16.44 11.48
N ILE A 19 -19.97 17.38 11.47
CA ILE A 19 -19.20 17.80 12.65
C ILE A 19 -20.11 18.50 13.65
N GLU A 20 -20.91 19.49 13.21
CA GLU A 20 -21.87 20.25 14.04
C GLU A 20 -22.84 19.33 14.76
N ASN A 21 -23.48 18.41 14.01
CA ASN A 21 -24.42 17.43 14.55
C ASN A 21 -23.77 16.45 15.55
N HIS A 22 -22.51 16.06 15.27
CA HIS A 22 -21.77 15.21 16.21
C HIS A 22 -21.47 15.93 17.52
N LEU A 23 -21.02 17.16 17.45
CA LEU A 23 -20.70 17.97 18.64
C LEU A 23 -21.94 18.27 19.47
N LYS A 24 -23.10 18.53 18.85
CA LYS A 24 -24.39 18.66 19.51
C LYS A 24 -24.73 17.39 20.32
N LYS A 25 -24.66 16.22 19.68
CA LYS A 25 -24.88 14.91 20.35
C LYS A 25 -23.89 14.65 21.49
N MET A 26 -22.66 15.17 21.41
CA MET A 26 -21.67 15.04 22.47
C MET A 26 -22.01 15.97 23.66
N ALA A 27 -22.46 17.18 23.40
CA ALA A 27 -22.89 18.13 24.43
C ALA A 27 -24.14 17.62 25.19
N ASP A 28 -25.11 17.03 24.49
CA ASP A 28 -26.28 16.39 25.09
C ASP A 28 -25.91 15.25 26.04
N LYS A 29 -24.74 14.57 25.80
CA LYS A 29 -24.16 13.54 26.67
C LYS A 29 -23.21 14.09 27.73
N GLY A 30 -23.11 15.40 27.86
CA GLY A 30 -22.25 16.06 28.83
C GLY A 30 -20.76 16.11 28.44
N TRP A 31 -20.46 16.22 27.14
CA TRP A 31 -19.09 16.31 26.64
C TRP A 31 -18.90 17.50 25.70
N MET A 32 -18.09 18.47 26.13
CA MET A 32 -17.70 19.64 25.33
C MET A 32 -16.36 19.40 24.65
N LEU A 33 -16.25 19.77 23.38
CA LEU A 33 -14.99 19.77 22.65
C LEU A 33 -13.97 20.68 23.36
N LYS A 34 -12.74 20.18 23.58
CA LYS A 34 -11.62 20.91 24.17
C LYS A 34 -10.45 21.09 23.20
N ASP A 35 -10.23 20.09 22.35
CA ASP A 35 -9.14 20.09 21.39
C ASP A 35 -9.62 19.39 20.11
N PHE A 36 -9.46 20.06 18.98
CA PHE A 36 -9.94 19.65 17.66
C PHE A 36 -8.75 19.27 16.79
N GLY A 37 -8.26 18.04 16.97
CA GLY A 37 -7.18 17.50 16.11
C GLY A 37 -7.70 16.87 14.85
N MET A 38 -6.83 16.58 13.88
CA MET A 38 -7.20 15.99 12.58
C MET A 38 -8.02 14.70 12.72
N ARG A 39 -7.72 13.86 13.68
CA ARG A 39 -8.42 12.57 13.95
C ARG A 39 -8.65 12.30 15.44
N ARG A 40 -7.87 12.91 16.31
CA ARG A 40 -7.92 12.67 17.75
C ARG A 40 -8.46 13.90 18.44
N TRP A 41 -9.75 13.86 18.81
CA TRP A 41 -10.44 14.94 19.50
C TRP A 41 -10.43 14.69 20.99
N LYS A 42 -10.34 15.78 21.77
CA LYS A 42 -10.43 15.75 23.22
C LYS A 42 -11.69 16.49 23.65
N TYR A 43 -12.39 15.88 24.56
CA TYR A 43 -13.60 16.42 25.19
C TYR A 43 -13.35 16.58 26.67
N ARG A 44 -13.94 17.64 27.26
CA ARG A 44 -14.03 17.83 28.69
C ARG A 44 -15.44 17.52 29.18
N ARG A 45 -15.56 17.04 30.43
CA ARG A 45 -16.85 16.81 31.05
C ARG A 45 -17.55 18.12 31.33
N ILE A 46 -18.84 18.22 31.01
CA ILE A 46 -19.75 19.33 31.34
C ILE A 46 -21.08 18.73 31.81
N GLU A 47 -21.96 19.57 32.34
CA GLU A 47 -23.36 19.18 32.53
C GLU A 47 -24.02 18.97 31.15
N PRO A 48 -24.83 17.91 30.97
CA PRO A 48 -25.58 17.69 29.76
C PRO A 48 -26.46 18.91 29.42
N GLN A 49 -26.26 19.45 28.21
CA GLN A 49 -27.02 20.61 27.76
C GLN A 49 -27.12 20.64 26.23
N SER A 50 -28.23 21.19 25.72
CA SER A 50 -28.42 21.42 24.31
C SER A 50 -27.62 22.67 23.91
N LEU A 51 -26.67 22.46 22.96
CA LEU A 51 -25.81 23.53 22.45
C LEU A 51 -25.87 23.54 20.92
N SER A 52 -25.80 24.72 20.35
CA SER A 52 -25.65 24.90 18.91
C SER A 52 -24.17 25.05 18.56
N PHE A 53 -23.72 24.37 17.52
CA PHE A 53 -22.36 24.45 17.03
C PHE A 53 -22.33 24.94 15.59
N GLU A 54 -21.32 25.74 15.24
CA GLU A 54 -21.06 26.12 13.86
C GLU A 54 -19.60 25.94 13.52
N VAL A 55 -19.35 25.35 12.34
CA VAL A 55 -18.03 25.13 11.77
C VAL A 55 -17.78 26.16 10.68
N VAL A 56 -16.79 27.02 10.90
CA VAL A 56 -16.42 28.10 10.00
C VAL A 56 -15.05 27.87 9.38
N TYR A 57 -14.92 28.16 8.10
CA TYR A 57 -13.65 28.04 7.36
C TYR A 57 -12.97 29.40 7.25
N TYR A 58 -11.93 29.56 8.07
CA TYR A 58 -11.13 30.78 8.06
C TYR A 58 -9.97 30.63 7.09
N ASN A 59 -10.11 31.21 5.90
CA ASN A 59 -9.23 30.95 4.75
C ASN A 59 -7.96 31.82 4.73
N GLU A 60 -7.44 32.27 5.87
CA GLU A 60 -6.20 33.00 5.95
C GLU A 60 -4.97 32.09 5.79
N LYS A 61 -3.88 32.67 5.26
CA LYS A 61 -2.59 31.96 5.10
C LYS A 61 -1.81 31.97 6.42
N VAL A 62 -2.32 31.27 7.44
CA VAL A 62 -1.72 31.19 8.77
C VAL A 62 -1.14 29.82 9.01
N PHE A 63 0.01 29.75 9.66
CA PHE A 63 0.56 28.47 10.13
C PHE A 63 -0.29 27.93 11.29
N GLU A 64 -0.45 26.60 11.34
CA GLU A 64 -1.17 25.91 12.40
C GLU A 64 -0.56 26.27 13.76
N GLY A 65 -1.34 26.86 14.66
CA GLY A 65 -0.91 27.31 15.99
C GLY A 65 -0.51 28.79 16.10
N GLU A 66 -0.54 29.56 15.00
CA GLU A 66 -0.35 31.02 15.05
C GLU A 66 -1.70 31.72 15.25
N THR A 67 -1.68 32.75 16.07
CA THR A 67 -2.80 33.66 16.23
C THR A 67 -2.42 34.98 15.55
N THR A 68 -3.13 35.34 14.48
CA THR A 68 -2.97 36.65 13.84
C THR A 68 -3.91 37.65 14.45
N PRO A 69 -3.59 38.99 14.38
CA PRO A 69 -4.49 40.02 14.82
C PRO A 69 -5.87 39.95 14.15
N ASP A 70 -5.91 39.67 12.84
CA ASP A 70 -7.15 39.57 12.10
C ASP A 70 -8.01 38.38 12.54
N ARG A 71 -7.38 37.24 12.85
CA ARG A 71 -8.06 36.09 13.42
C ARG A 71 -8.63 36.38 14.80
N GLN A 72 -7.90 37.09 15.62
CA GLN A 72 -8.34 37.46 16.96
C GLN A 72 -9.54 38.41 16.87
N LYS A 73 -9.48 39.40 15.98
CA LYS A 73 -10.58 40.31 15.71
C LYS A 73 -11.82 39.55 15.22
N PHE A 74 -11.67 38.58 14.31
CA PHE A 74 -12.78 37.74 13.84
C PHE A 74 -13.42 36.94 15.01
N ILE A 75 -12.62 36.36 15.89
CA ILE A 75 -13.13 35.64 17.08
C ILE A 75 -13.89 36.60 18.01
N GLU A 76 -13.39 37.83 18.21
CA GLU A 76 -14.04 38.87 19.01
C GLU A 76 -15.40 39.27 18.37
N GLU A 77 -15.44 39.50 17.08
CA GLU A 77 -16.69 39.79 16.33
C GLU A 77 -17.72 38.70 16.50
N CYS A 78 -17.32 37.42 16.38
CA CYS A 78 -18.20 36.28 16.62
C CYS A 78 -18.68 36.25 18.09
N SER A 79 -17.85 36.63 19.04
CA SER A 79 -18.21 36.66 20.45
C SER A 79 -19.30 37.71 20.73
N VAL A 80 -19.23 38.86 20.10
CA VAL A 80 -20.29 39.90 20.18
C VAL A 80 -21.63 39.39 19.66
N ALA A 81 -21.61 38.50 18.62
CA ALA A 81 -22.78 37.84 18.09
C ALA A 81 -23.26 36.63 18.94
N GLY A 82 -22.68 36.39 20.12
CA GLY A 82 -23.04 35.29 21.02
C GLY A 82 -22.35 33.97 20.76
N TRP A 83 -21.44 33.90 19.80
CA TRP A 83 -20.69 32.70 19.45
C TRP A 83 -19.36 32.63 20.19
N GLN A 84 -19.16 31.62 21.02
CA GLN A 84 -17.90 31.41 21.73
C GLN A 84 -17.00 30.48 20.92
N PHE A 85 -15.75 30.90 20.74
CA PHE A 85 -14.72 30.05 20.11
C PHE A 85 -14.38 28.87 21.03
N VAL A 86 -14.40 27.66 20.45
CA VAL A 86 -14.13 26.41 21.17
C VAL A 86 -12.74 25.88 20.86
N ALA A 87 -12.46 25.61 19.60
CA ALA A 87 -11.20 25.03 19.14
C ALA A 87 -11.05 25.19 17.62
N ASN A 88 -9.84 24.96 17.11
CA ASN A 88 -9.60 24.93 15.67
C ASN A 88 -8.63 23.82 15.28
N SER A 89 -8.67 23.43 14.02
CA SER A 89 -7.66 22.61 13.36
C SER A 89 -7.33 23.24 12.02
N GLY A 90 -6.14 23.84 11.94
CA GLY A 90 -5.77 24.65 10.78
C GLY A 90 -6.78 25.76 10.51
N LYS A 91 -7.37 25.75 9.32
CA LYS A 91 -8.37 26.74 8.87
C LYS A 91 -9.80 26.46 9.34
N VAL A 92 -10.06 25.34 9.98
CA VAL A 92 -11.41 24.97 10.46
C VAL A 92 -11.56 25.41 11.90
N HIS A 93 -12.54 26.27 12.16
CA HIS A 93 -12.84 26.83 13.48
C HIS A 93 -14.20 26.32 13.94
N VAL A 94 -14.28 25.95 15.21
CA VAL A 94 -15.52 25.49 15.85
C VAL A 94 -15.96 26.54 16.85
N PHE A 95 -17.20 26.98 16.71
CA PHE A 95 -17.88 27.88 17.64
C PHE A 95 -19.06 27.19 18.29
N VAL A 96 -19.45 27.68 19.47
CA VAL A 96 -20.61 27.21 20.23
C VAL A 96 -21.49 28.37 20.63
N ASN A 97 -22.79 28.16 20.62
CA ASN A 97 -23.80 29.09 21.12
C ASN A 97 -24.77 28.36 22.06
N LYS A 98 -25.22 29.02 23.11
CA LYS A 98 -26.18 28.47 24.07
C LYS A 98 -27.64 28.62 23.65
N SER A 99 -27.92 29.47 22.66
CA SER A 99 -29.25 29.65 22.11
C SER A 99 -29.67 28.43 21.28
N GLU A 100 -30.92 28.05 21.32
CA GLU A 100 -31.44 26.92 20.53
C GLU A 100 -31.40 27.19 19.02
N ASN A 101 -31.70 28.45 18.62
CA ASN A 101 -31.71 28.91 17.22
C ASN A 101 -30.86 30.18 17.07
N PRO A 102 -29.54 30.12 17.17
CA PRO A 102 -28.68 31.29 17.00
C PRO A 102 -28.66 31.74 15.53
N VAL A 103 -28.44 33.03 15.31
CA VAL A 103 -28.16 33.52 13.96
C VAL A 103 -26.81 32.94 13.53
N PRO A 104 -26.70 32.30 12.35
CA PRO A 104 -25.44 31.74 11.87
C PRO A 104 -24.36 32.83 11.73
N ILE A 105 -23.10 32.45 12.00
CA ILE A 105 -21.93 33.34 11.77
C ILE A 105 -21.83 33.70 10.30
N VAL A 106 -22.07 32.72 9.40
CA VAL A 106 -22.16 32.94 7.96
C VAL A 106 -23.62 32.80 7.54
N ALA A 107 -24.36 33.91 7.62
CA ALA A 107 -25.81 33.94 7.38
C ALA A 107 -26.17 33.70 5.90
N ASN A 108 -25.33 34.12 4.95
CA ASN A 108 -25.56 33.94 3.53
C ASN A 108 -25.19 32.53 3.08
N ALA A 109 -26.14 31.79 2.50
CA ALA A 109 -25.96 30.43 2.01
C ALA A 109 -24.86 30.34 0.93
N ALA A 110 -24.80 31.31 0.01
CA ALA A 110 -23.79 31.34 -1.05
C ALA A 110 -22.39 31.56 -0.50
N ASP A 111 -22.20 32.43 0.50
CA ASP A 111 -20.91 32.67 1.15
C ASP A 111 -20.47 31.46 1.93
N ARG A 112 -21.39 30.75 2.60
CA ARG A 112 -21.10 29.51 3.32
C ARG A 112 -20.64 28.41 2.34
N VAL A 113 -21.35 28.19 1.24
CA VAL A 113 -20.95 27.21 0.20
C VAL A 113 -19.61 27.58 -0.42
N ASN A 114 -19.37 28.86 -0.72
CA ASN A 114 -18.12 29.34 -1.29
C ASN A 114 -16.93 29.15 -0.34
N SER A 115 -17.12 29.40 0.96
CA SER A 115 -16.05 29.20 1.98
C SER A 115 -15.67 27.72 2.11
N ILE A 116 -16.66 26.81 2.09
CA ILE A 116 -16.45 25.36 2.08
C ILE A 116 -15.73 24.95 0.79
N HIS A 117 -16.17 25.47 -0.37
CA HIS A 117 -15.54 25.14 -1.66
C HIS A 117 -14.09 25.60 -1.72
N LYS A 118 -13.80 26.82 -1.29
CA LYS A 118 -12.42 27.35 -1.24
C LYS A 118 -11.51 26.52 -0.34
N PHE A 119 -12.02 26.10 0.82
CA PHE A 119 -11.31 25.18 1.70
C PHE A 119 -11.08 23.82 1.04
N ALA A 120 -12.15 23.18 0.54
CA ALA A 120 -12.09 21.85 -0.06
C ALA A 120 -11.17 21.81 -1.29
N LYS A 121 -11.24 22.85 -2.16
CA LYS A 121 -10.35 22.99 -3.31
C LYS A 121 -8.88 23.00 -2.92
N ASN A 122 -8.52 23.76 -1.88
CA ASN A 122 -7.12 23.96 -1.50
C ASN A 122 -6.55 22.81 -0.68
N GLU A 123 -7.37 22.14 0.14
CA GLU A 123 -6.89 21.16 1.12
C GLU A 123 -7.27 19.70 0.78
N MET A 124 -8.24 19.48 -0.11
CA MET A 124 -8.75 18.15 -0.41
C MET A 124 -8.72 17.81 -1.90
N ILE A 125 -9.28 18.66 -2.77
CA ILE A 125 -9.47 18.30 -4.19
C ILE A 125 -8.13 18.11 -4.89
N TRP A 126 -7.21 19.06 -4.77
CA TRP A 126 -5.90 18.97 -5.42
C TRP A 126 -5.07 17.80 -4.92
N VAL A 127 -5.14 17.49 -3.61
CA VAL A 127 -4.46 16.32 -3.05
C VAL A 127 -5.05 15.03 -3.59
N ASN A 128 -6.40 14.93 -3.66
CA ASN A 128 -7.06 13.73 -4.21
C ASN A 128 -6.82 13.58 -5.72
N LEU A 129 -6.79 14.67 -6.49
CA LEU A 129 -6.47 14.63 -7.92
C LEU A 129 -5.02 14.18 -8.15
N PHE A 130 -4.09 14.74 -7.40
CA PHE A 130 -2.69 14.31 -7.46
C PHE A 130 -2.54 12.83 -7.14
N LEU A 131 -3.13 12.37 -6.03
CA LEU A 131 -3.12 10.95 -5.64
C LEU A 131 -3.78 10.07 -6.69
N LEU A 132 -4.93 10.48 -7.24
CA LEU A 132 -5.60 9.76 -8.33
C LEU A 132 -4.68 9.61 -9.54
N THR A 133 -4.02 10.69 -9.95
CA THR A 133 -3.11 10.66 -11.11
C THR A 133 -1.93 9.71 -10.86
N VAL A 134 -1.31 9.79 -9.68
CA VAL A 134 -0.19 8.91 -9.30
C VAL A 134 -0.66 7.46 -9.24
N CYS A 135 -1.76 7.18 -8.49
CA CYS A 135 -2.24 5.81 -8.33
C CYS A 135 -2.71 5.21 -9.67
N LEU A 136 -3.34 6.00 -10.54
CA LEU A 136 -3.74 5.55 -11.88
C LEU A 136 -2.52 5.23 -12.75
N GLY A 137 -1.51 6.11 -12.76
CA GLY A 137 -0.27 5.88 -13.51
C GLY A 137 0.45 4.62 -13.04
N VAL A 138 0.57 4.44 -11.73
CA VAL A 138 1.19 3.23 -11.14
C VAL A 138 0.34 1.99 -11.44
N SER A 139 -0.99 2.08 -11.35
CA SER A 139 -1.89 0.96 -11.68
C SER A 139 -1.76 0.53 -13.14
N ILE A 140 -1.68 1.48 -14.08
CA ILE A 140 -1.47 1.19 -15.52
C ILE A 140 -0.10 0.53 -15.71
N PHE A 141 0.94 1.05 -15.05
CA PHE A 141 2.28 0.47 -15.11
C PHE A 141 2.30 -1.00 -14.63
N PHE A 142 1.69 -1.29 -13.49
CA PHE A 142 1.62 -2.66 -12.97
C PHE A 142 0.75 -3.57 -13.85
N ALA A 143 -0.37 -3.07 -14.37
CA ALA A 143 -1.20 -3.85 -15.30
C ALA A 143 -0.42 -4.19 -16.57
N HIS A 144 0.31 -3.23 -17.14
CA HIS A 144 1.17 -3.48 -18.29
C HIS A 144 2.30 -4.46 -17.96
N ARG A 145 2.97 -4.28 -16.82
CA ARG A 145 4.02 -5.20 -16.36
C ARG A 145 3.49 -6.62 -16.17
N PHE A 146 2.30 -6.78 -15.56
CA PHE A 146 1.66 -8.08 -15.37
C PHE A 146 1.34 -8.80 -16.70
N MET A 147 0.94 -8.07 -17.74
CA MET A 147 0.67 -8.66 -19.05
C MET A 147 1.94 -9.10 -19.79
N HIS A 148 3.11 -8.58 -19.45
CA HIS A 148 4.37 -8.90 -20.12
C HIS A 148 5.36 -9.69 -19.26
N LYS A 149 5.28 -9.55 -17.93
CA LYS A 149 6.12 -10.24 -16.94
C LYS A 149 5.29 -10.64 -15.73
N PRO A 150 4.37 -11.60 -15.89
CA PRO A 150 3.44 -11.98 -14.84
C PRO A 150 4.11 -12.60 -13.62
N ILE A 151 5.13 -13.44 -13.82
CA ILE A 151 5.85 -14.15 -12.74
C ILE A 151 6.57 -13.16 -11.84
N ASP A 152 7.40 -12.29 -12.42
CA ASP A 152 8.11 -11.22 -11.68
C ASP A 152 7.13 -10.27 -10.97
N THR A 153 6.04 -9.91 -11.64
CA THR A 153 5.06 -8.96 -11.09
C THR A 153 4.35 -9.53 -9.88
N LEU A 154 3.99 -10.81 -9.91
CA LEU A 154 3.36 -11.47 -8.77
C LEU A 154 4.36 -11.71 -7.64
N SER A 155 5.59 -12.14 -7.95
CA SER A 155 6.59 -12.46 -6.93
C SER A 155 7.11 -11.25 -6.17
N ASP A 156 7.30 -10.12 -6.87
CA ASP A 156 8.04 -8.98 -6.30
C ASP A 156 7.15 -7.86 -5.77
N VAL A 157 6.02 -7.58 -6.42
CA VAL A 157 5.30 -6.31 -6.21
C VAL A 157 3.78 -6.43 -6.14
N PHE A 158 3.26 -7.63 -5.99
CA PHE A 158 1.82 -7.89 -6.07
C PHE A 158 0.99 -7.05 -5.09
N TYR A 159 1.35 -7.06 -3.79
CA TYR A 159 0.57 -6.35 -2.75
C TYR A 159 0.62 -4.84 -2.93
N GLU A 160 1.76 -4.31 -3.35
CA GLU A 160 1.89 -2.89 -3.66
C GLU A 160 0.96 -2.51 -4.82
N SER A 161 0.91 -3.36 -5.86
CA SER A 161 0.03 -3.12 -7.01
C SER A 161 -1.45 -3.10 -6.62
N VAL A 162 -1.91 -4.03 -5.79
CA VAL A 162 -3.29 -4.09 -5.28
C VAL A 162 -3.65 -2.82 -4.52
N PHE A 163 -2.73 -2.32 -3.68
CA PHE A 163 -2.95 -1.07 -2.95
C PHE A 163 -3.25 0.11 -3.89
N TYR A 164 -2.43 0.30 -4.93
CA TYR A 164 -2.64 1.39 -5.89
C TYR A 164 -3.94 1.22 -6.68
N HIS A 165 -4.27 0.00 -7.11
CA HIS A 165 -5.53 -0.29 -7.81
C HIS A 165 -6.76 0.04 -6.95
N LEU A 166 -6.73 -0.26 -5.66
CA LEU A 166 -7.80 0.07 -4.73
C LEU A 166 -7.91 1.59 -4.43
N CYS A 167 -6.80 2.32 -4.45
CA CYS A 167 -6.81 3.76 -4.24
C CYS A 167 -7.52 4.54 -5.36
N VAL A 168 -7.50 4.04 -6.60
CA VAL A 168 -8.15 4.71 -7.76
C VAL A 168 -9.66 4.88 -7.56
N PRO A 169 -10.47 3.81 -7.36
CA PRO A 169 -11.92 3.96 -7.21
C PRO A 169 -12.32 4.80 -5.99
N PHE A 170 -11.54 4.77 -4.91
CA PHE A 170 -11.81 5.58 -3.73
C PHE A 170 -11.52 7.07 -3.93
N SER A 171 -10.44 7.39 -4.62
CA SER A 171 -10.14 8.78 -4.99
C SER A 171 -11.21 9.34 -5.91
N LEU A 172 -11.63 8.56 -6.92
CA LEU A 172 -12.74 8.90 -7.81
C LEU A 172 -14.05 9.11 -7.04
N TYR A 173 -14.41 8.17 -6.16
CA TYR A 173 -15.59 8.26 -5.32
C TYR A 173 -15.61 9.57 -4.50
N SER A 174 -14.50 9.92 -3.88
CA SER A 174 -14.39 11.13 -3.05
C SER A 174 -14.58 12.40 -3.88
N ILE A 175 -13.97 12.46 -5.06
CA ILE A 175 -14.07 13.61 -5.98
C ILE A 175 -15.49 13.73 -6.52
N ILE A 176 -16.08 12.63 -7.01
CA ILE A 176 -17.43 12.60 -7.60
C ILE A 176 -18.47 13.00 -6.54
N LYS A 177 -18.41 12.44 -5.33
CA LYS A 177 -19.34 12.77 -4.23
C LYS A 177 -19.27 14.23 -3.86
N TYR A 178 -18.05 14.77 -3.75
CA TYR A 178 -17.87 16.19 -3.47
C TYR A 178 -18.46 17.06 -4.60
N TRP A 179 -18.17 16.73 -5.86
CA TRP A 179 -18.64 17.49 -7.02
C TRP A 179 -20.18 17.50 -7.12
N LEU A 180 -20.82 16.35 -6.89
CA LEU A 180 -22.29 16.24 -6.88
C LEU A 180 -22.90 17.08 -5.76
N TRP A 181 -22.29 17.06 -4.55
CA TRP A 181 -22.74 17.92 -3.46
C TRP A 181 -22.58 19.40 -3.83
N HIS A 182 -21.40 19.79 -4.32
CA HIS A 182 -21.10 21.18 -4.66
C HIS A 182 -22.07 21.74 -5.71
N LYS A 183 -22.32 20.98 -6.79
CA LYS A 183 -23.27 21.36 -7.83
C LYS A 183 -24.67 21.63 -7.24
N LYS A 184 -25.17 20.72 -6.39
CA LYS A 184 -26.45 20.86 -5.71
C LYS A 184 -26.44 22.04 -4.73
N ALA A 185 -25.37 22.22 -3.98
CA ALA A 185 -25.26 23.28 -2.98
C ALA A 185 -25.21 24.69 -3.61
N VAL A 186 -24.56 24.85 -4.76
CA VAL A 186 -24.52 26.12 -5.51
C VAL A 186 -25.94 26.46 -5.99
N SER A 187 -26.64 25.52 -6.62
CA SER A 187 -28.02 25.78 -7.11
C SER A 187 -28.99 26.13 -5.96
N ALA A 188 -28.93 25.40 -4.83
CA ALA A 188 -29.80 25.73 -3.69
C ALA A 188 -29.44 27.07 -3.02
N ALA A 189 -28.17 27.46 -3.07
CA ALA A 189 -27.71 28.73 -2.50
C ALA A 189 -28.21 29.96 -3.30
N GLU A 190 -28.50 29.81 -4.60
CA GLU A 190 -29.17 30.82 -5.41
C GLU A 190 -30.59 31.12 -4.89
N ASP A 191 -31.24 30.10 -4.32
CA ASP A 191 -32.54 30.21 -3.66
C ASP A 191 -32.42 30.60 -2.15
N GLY A 192 -31.22 30.93 -1.69
CA GLY A 192 -30.94 31.29 -0.28
C GLY A 192 -30.90 30.10 0.69
N VAL A 193 -30.93 28.86 0.18
CA VAL A 193 -30.97 27.64 1.01
C VAL A 193 -29.59 26.98 1.10
N PHE A 194 -29.11 26.76 2.31
CA PHE A 194 -27.87 25.98 2.52
C PHE A 194 -28.15 24.48 2.42
N THR A 195 -27.40 23.78 1.56
CA THR A 195 -27.47 22.32 1.44
C THR A 195 -26.47 21.69 2.40
N GLU A 196 -26.98 20.84 3.30
CA GLU A 196 -26.16 20.10 4.26
C GLU A 196 -25.05 19.31 3.58
N THR A 197 -23.88 19.32 4.21
CA THR A 197 -22.75 18.51 3.75
C THR A 197 -23.00 17.04 4.06
N LYS A 198 -22.50 16.16 3.20
CA LYS A 198 -22.62 14.70 3.40
C LYS A 198 -21.25 14.11 3.73
N ARG A 199 -21.23 13.19 4.68
CA ARG A 199 -20.02 12.48 5.05
C ARG A 199 -19.41 11.79 3.83
N ILE A 200 -18.17 12.16 3.50
CA ILE A 200 -17.32 11.43 2.56
C ILE A 200 -16.27 10.67 3.39
N PHE A 201 -16.17 9.38 3.17
CA PHE A 201 -15.08 8.62 3.79
C PHE A 201 -13.75 9.14 3.27
N SER A 202 -12.92 9.64 4.18
CA SER A 202 -11.53 9.99 3.87
C SER A 202 -10.74 8.69 3.71
N TYR A 203 -10.44 8.31 2.48
CA TYR A 203 -9.77 7.05 2.18
C TYR A 203 -8.41 6.82 2.88
N PRO A 204 -7.58 7.85 3.22
CA PRO A 204 -6.36 7.61 3.98
C PRO A 204 -6.59 6.93 5.33
N VAL A 205 -7.81 6.99 5.86
CA VAL A 205 -8.18 6.38 7.15
C VAL A 205 -8.31 4.87 7.06
N LEU A 206 -8.79 4.35 5.93
CA LEU A 206 -8.99 2.92 5.72
C LEU A 206 -7.78 2.26 5.05
N PHE A 207 -7.18 2.94 4.06
CA PHE A 207 -6.13 2.35 3.25
C PHE A 207 -4.76 2.36 3.90
N PHE A 208 -4.42 3.40 4.66
CA PHE A 208 -3.13 3.45 5.34
C PHE A 208 -2.93 2.30 6.35
N PRO A 209 -3.92 1.97 7.21
CA PRO A 209 -3.86 0.76 8.03
C PRO A 209 -3.84 -0.54 7.22
N LEU A 210 -4.62 -0.65 6.15
CA LEU A 210 -4.63 -1.84 5.30
C LEU A 210 -3.32 -2.03 4.54
N TRP A 211 -2.73 -0.95 4.05
CA TRP A 211 -1.41 -0.98 3.44
C TRP A 211 -0.33 -1.37 4.44
N ILE A 212 -0.33 -0.80 5.65
CA ILE A 212 0.59 -1.20 6.72
C ILE A 212 0.40 -2.68 7.08
N MET A 213 -0.84 -3.15 7.19
CA MET A 213 -1.13 -4.55 7.48
C MET A 213 -0.66 -5.48 6.36
N GLY A 214 -0.91 -5.14 5.09
CA GLY A 214 -0.43 -5.88 3.92
C GLY A 214 1.08 -5.94 3.89
N SER A 215 1.75 -4.80 4.00
CA SER A 215 3.22 -4.74 4.04
C SER A 215 3.81 -5.46 5.27
N ALA A 216 3.14 -5.41 6.43
CA ALA A 216 3.56 -6.15 7.61
C ALA A 216 3.38 -7.66 7.44
N PHE A 217 2.30 -8.10 6.79
CA PHE A 217 2.07 -9.51 6.47
C PHE A 217 3.12 -10.04 5.50
N GLU A 218 3.39 -9.33 4.39
CA GLU A 218 4.51 -9.63 3.49
C GLU A 218 5.83 -9.73 4.25
N PHE A 219 6.08 -8.72 5.07
CA PHE A 219 7.29 -8.67 5.89
C PHE A 219 7.43 -9.91 6.79
N CYS A 220 6.35 -10.34 7.45
CA CYS A 220 6.36 -11.50 8.34
C CYS A 220 6.42 -12.84 7.59
N THR A 221 5.86 -12.94 6.38
CA THR A 221 5.82 -14.19 5.61
C THR A 221 7.08 -14.41 4.77
N PHE A 222 7.67 -13.34 4.24
CA PHE A 222 8.81 -13.42 3.33
C PHE A 222 10.17 -13.15 3.99
N PHE A 223 10.20 -12.57 5.20
CA PHE A 223 11.46 -12.19 5.83
C PHE A 223 11.85 -13.13 6.98
N SER A 224 13.14 -13.46 7.05
CA SER A 224 13.72 -14.17 8.17
C SER A 224 13.72 -13.32 9.46
N PRO A 225 13.88 -13.92 10.67
CA PRO A 225 13.94 -13.16 11.92
C PRO A 225 14.88 -11.95 11.92
N PRO A 226 16.09 -12.00 11.32
CA PRO A 226 16.94 -10.82 11.19
C PRO A 226 16.32 -9.69 10.36
N GLN A 227 15.59 -10.02 9.31
CA GLN A 227 14.92 -9.04 8.44
C GLN A 227 13.69 -8.43 9.13
N ILE A 228 12.99 -9.20 9.97
CA ILE A 228 11.92 -8.66 10.85
C ILE A 228 12.53 -7.65 11.83
N LEU A 229 13.68 -7.97 12.43
CA LEU A 229 14.39 -7.04 13.29
C LEU A 229 14.78 -5.76 12.55
N PHE A 230 15.25 -5.87 11.30
CA PHE A 230 15.51 -4.71 10.42
C PHE A 230 14.29 -3.81 10.27
N GLY A 231 13.11 -4.38 9.95
CA GLY A 231 11.88 -3.60 9.81
C GLY A 231 11.46 -2.89 11.11
N VAL A 232 11.64 -3.53 12.26
CA VAL A 232 11.41 -2.91 13.56
C VAL A 232 12.37 -1.72 13.77
N ILE A 233 13.65 -1.88 13.42
CA ILE A 233 14.66 -0.81 13.51
C ILE A 233 14.24 0.37 12.60
N VAL A 234 13.86 0.12 11.35
CA VAL A 234 13.40 1.16 10.41
C VAL A 234 12.17 1.88 10.95
N LEU A 235 11.20 1.16 11.53
CA LEU A 235 10.02 1.76 12.15
C LEU A 235 10.39 2.69 13.32
N VAL A 236 11.29 2.25 14.20
CA VAL A 236 11.78 3.06 15.32
C VAL A 236 12.48 4.33 14.81
N LEU A 237 13.33 4.20 13.78
CA LEU A 237 13.99 5.33 13.13
C LEU A 237 12.97 6.29 12.50
N ALA A 238 11.94 5.79 11.83
CA ALA A 238 10.89 6.60 11.25
C ALA A 238 10.12 7.41 12.31
N ILE A 239 9.82 6.77 13.47
CA ILE A 239 9.21 7.46 14.62
C ILE A 239 10.15 8.55 15.16
N ALA A 240 11.44 8.25 15.32
CA ALA A 240 12.43 9.21 15.77
C ALA A 240 12.54 10.42 14.83
N VAL A 241 12.64 10.18 13.53
CA VAL A 241 12.65 11.21 12.47
C VAL A 241 11.38 12.07 12.54
N TRP A 242 10.21 11.45 12.71
CA TRP A 242 8.94 12.18 12.87
C TRP A 242 8.93 13.07 14.12
N LEU A 243 9.46 12.60 15.26
CA LEU A 243 9.57 13.39 16.48
C LEU A 243 10.52 14.59 16.31
N VAL A 244 11.67 14.36 15.64
CA VAL A 244 12.63 15.43 15.30
C VAL A 244 11.97 16.45 14.37
N PHE A 245 11.30 16.02 13.33
CA PHE A 245 10.55 16.89 12.42
C PHE A 245 9.53 17.76 13.19
N LYS A 246 8.74 17.13 14.06
CA LYS A 246 7.75 17.82 14.89
C LYS A 246 8.39 18.88 15.82
N ALA A 247 9.54 18.56 16.38
CA ALA A 247 10.28 19.50 17.23
C ALA A 247 10.85 20.68 16.42
N LEU A 248 11.45 20.43 15.26
CA LEU A 248 11.98 21.45 14.36
C LEU A 248 10.86 22.36 13.83
N ARG A 249 9.74 21.76 13.38
CA ARG A 249 8.55 22.50 12.94
C ARG A 249 8.04 23.46 14.04
N ARG A 250 7.97 23.00 15.30
CA ARG A 250 7.58 23.86 16.43
C ARG A 250 8.54 25.03 16.62
N ARG A 251 9.86 24.84 16.44
CA ARG A 251 10.86 25.91 16.52
C ARG A 251 10.70 26.93 15.39
N ILE A 252 10.40 26.47 14.16
CA ILE A 252 10.18 27.34 13.00
C ILE A 252 8.92 28.19 13.18
N ILE A 253 7.85 27.63 13.72
CA ILE A 253 6.60 28.34 13.98
C ILE A 253 6.83 29.51 14.95
N ARG A 254 7.68 29.32 15.96
CA ARG A 254 7.98 30.35 16.96
C ARG A 254 8.87 31.48 16.45
N LYS A 255 9.49 31.34 15.27
CA LYS A 255 10.33 32.40 14.69
C LYS A 255 9.46 33.34 13.86
N ASP A 256 9.82 34.63 13.88
CA ASP A 256 9.15 35.67 13.11
C ASP A 256 9.59 35.64 11.63
N PHE A 257 9.15 34.63 10.90
CA PHE A 257 9.37 34.50 9.47
C PHE A 257 8.05 34.65 8.70
N ALA A 258 8.10 35.24 7.51
CA ALA A 258 6.95 35.27 6.62
C ALA A 258 6.42 33.84 6.31
N TYR A 259 5.11 33.69 6.14
CA TYR A 259 4.41 32.41 5.89
C TYR A 259 5.09 31.54 4.83
N ASN A 260 5.39 32.11 3.65
CA ASN A 260 6.01 31.36 2.55
C ASN A 260 7.41 30.85 2.93
N LYS A 261 8.18 31.60 3.71
CA LYS A 261 9.50 31.20 4.20
C LYS A 261 9.39 30.05 5.21
N LYS A 262 8.43 30.11 6.16
CA LYS A 262 8.16 29.00 7.10
C LYS A 262 7.76 27.73 6.34
N LYS A 263 6.88 27.83 5.33
CA LYS A 263 6.44 26.71 4.50
C LYS A 263 7.61 26.08 3.74
N ALA A 264 8.44 26.90 3.08
CA ALA A 264 9.59 26.42 2.33
C ALA A 264 10.61 25.71 3.24
N ILE A 265 10.98 26.29 4.38
CA ILE A 265 11.92 25.69 5.33
C ILE A 265 11.37 24.35 5.85
N THR A 266 10.08 24.30 6.20
CA THR A 266 9.45 23.06 6.70
C THR A 266 9.45 21.96 5.62
N ALA A 267 9.18 22.32 4.37
CA ALA A 267 9.22 21.38 3.25
C ALA A 267 10.64 20.85 2.98
N VAL A 268 11.64 21.72 2.98
CA VAL A 268 13.06 21.31 2.79
C VAL A 268 13.50 20.37 3.91
N ILE A 269 13.18 20.69 5.16
CA ILE A 269 13.52 19.80 6.29
C ILE A 269 12.83 18.45 6.15
N ALA A 270 11.56 18.42 5.75
CA ALA A 270 10.84 17.15 5.52
C ALA A 270 11.52 16.31 4.45
N VAL A 271 11.89 16.90 3.31
CA VAL A 271 12.60 16.20 2.22
C VAL A 271 13.94 15.65 2.69
N ILE A 272 14.76 16.45 3.38
CA ILE A 272 16.07 16.01 3.89
C ILE A 272 15.91 14.84 4.88
N LEU A 273 14.95 14.91 5.79
CA LEU A 273 14.73 13.86 6.79
C LEU A 273 14.22 12.56 6.16
N VAL A 274 13.34 12.66 5.17
CA VAL A 274 12.84 11.48 4.42
C VAL A 274 13.97 10.87 3.58
N ALA A 275 14.73 11.67 2.87
CA ALA A 275 15.88 11.19 2.08
C ALA A 275 16.92 10.50 2.98
N GLY A 276 17.21 11.09 4.15
CA GLY A 276 18.12 10.49 5.14
C GLY A 276 17.60 9.16 5.70
N LEU A 277 16.29 9.05 5.95
CA LEU A 277 15.67 7.81 6.40
C LEU A 277 15.77 6.72 5.32
N VAL A 278 15.47 7.05 4.06
CA VAL A 278 15.54 6.09 2.93
C VAL A 278 16.98 5.61 2.71
N ALA A 279 17.95 6.54 2.65
CA ALA A 279 19.35 6.18 2.48
C ALA A 279 19.89 5.35 3.65
N GLY A 280 19.54 5.74 4.89
CA GLY A 280 19.91 4.98 6.09
C GLY A 280 19.31 3.59 6.13
N SER A 281 18.04 3.44 5.75
CA SER A 281 17.37 2.14 5.66
C SER A 281 18.03 1.23 4.63
N PHE A 282 18.37 1.76 3.45
CA PHE A 282 19.07 1.01 2.42
C PHE A 282 20.46 0.56 2.89
N GLY A 283 21.23 1.45 3.53
CA GLY A 283 22.55 1.09 4.11
C GLY A 283 22.46 0.02 5.19
N ILE A 284 21.45 0.07 6.06
CA ILE A 284 21.23 -0.95 7.08
C ILE A 284 20.80 -2.28 6.44
N TYR A 285 19.93 -2.24 5.41
CA TYR A 285 19.47 -3.45 4.70
C TYR A 285 20.64 -4.29 4.15
N THR A 286 21.69 -3.64 3.64
CA THR A 286 22.87 -4.34 3.09
C THR A 286 23.67 -5.10 4.14
N LEU A 287 23.49 -4.77 5.44
CA LEU A 287 24.18 -5.44 6.55
C LEU A 287 23.47 -6.74 7.02
N PHE A 288 22.23 -6.95 6.57
CA PHE A 288 21.49 -8.15 6.97
C PHE A 288 21.76 -9.32 6.02
N PRO A 289 21.99 -10.53 6.54
CA PRO A 289 22.20 -11.71 5.71
C PRO A 289 20.95 -12.01 4.88
N LYS A 290 21.17 -12.40 3.63
CA LYS A 290 20.11 -12.94 2.78
C LYS A 290 19.53 -14.20 3.42
N ARG A 291 18.24 -14.45 3.13
CA ARG A 291 17.50 -15.61 3.66
C ARG A 291 18.28 -16.90 3.44
N SER A 292 18.58 -17.61 4.53
CA SER A 292 19.09 -18.98 4.46
C SER A 292 17.91 -19.94 4.54
N GLY A 293 17.89 -20.95 3.68
CA GLY A 293 16.89 -22.02 3.72
C GLY A 293 17.01 -22.85 5.00
N LYS A 294 15.92 -23.51 5.34
CA LYS A 294 15.89 -24.47 6.45
C LYS A 294 16.34 -25.82 5.91
N VAL A 295 17.43 -26.35 6.43
CA VAL A 295 17.87 -27.70 6.08
C VAL A 295 17.09 -28.71 6.90
N THR A 296 16.43 -29.63 6.24
CA THR A 296 15.66 -30.72 6.87
C THR A 296 16.03 -32.03 6.20
N THR A 297 16.07 -33.14 6.93
CA THR A 297 16.26 -34.47 6.36
C THR A 297 14.89 -35.04 6.00
N LEU A 298 14.66 -35.30 4.73
CA LEU A 298 13.47 -35.97 4.22
C LEU A 298 13.88 -37.31 3.62
N GLU A 299 13.28 -38.41 4.08
CA GLU A 299 13.57 -39.79 3.58
C GLU A 299 15.04 -40.15 3.49
N GLY A 300 15.86 -39.68 4.45
CA GLY A 300 17.31 -39.95 4.48
C GLY A 300 18.16 -38.98 3.63
N LYS A 301 17.55 -38.01 2.94
CA LYS A 301 18.22 -36.99 2.13
C LYS A 301 18.29 -35.65 2.86
N THR A 302 19.32 -34.87 2.61
CA THR A 302 19.40 -33.50 3.10
C THR A 302 18.66 -32.56 2.16
N VAL A 303 17.56 -31.96 2.63
CA VAL A 303 16.73 -31.05 1.82
C VAL A 303 16.70 -29.67 2.47
N GLU A 304 17.02 -28.62 1.74
CA GLU A 304 16.77 -27.25 2.13
C GLU A 304 15.35 -26.86 1.68
N ILE A 305 14.40 -26.82 2.63
CA ILE A 305 13.00 -26.48 2.35
C ILE A 305 12.79 -24.99 2.65
N TYR A 306 12.39 -24.24 1.65
CA TYR A 306 12.03 -22.82 1.79
C TYR A 306 10.54 -22.61 2.07
N PHE A 307 9.68 -23.48 1.56
CA PHE A 307 8.23 -23.59 1.82
C PHE A 307 7.82 -25.04 1.65
N ASP A 308 6.87 -25.52 2.41
CA ASP A 308 6.46 -26.91 2.57
C ASP A 308 6.16 -27.65 1.23
N LYS A 309 6.67 -28.87 0.99
CA LYS A 309 6.11 -30.07 0.36
C LYS A 309 6.88 -30.81 -0.76
N ASN A 310 6.21 -31.80 -1.38
CA ASN A 310 6.71 -32.87 -2.25
C ASN A 310 7.51 -32.40 -3.47
N LEU A 311 8.62 -33.08 -3.76
CA LEU A 311 9.44 -32.82 -4.94
C LEU A 311 8.65 -33.19 -6.22
N PRO A 312 8.51 -32.29 -7.21
CA PRO A 312 7.82 -32.61 -8.46
C PRO A 312 8.56 -33.66 -9.30
N LEU A 313 9.88 -33.68 -9.21
CA LEU A 313 10.76 -34.65 -9.85
C LEU A 313 11.97 -34.88 -8.93
N ASP A 314 12.35 -36.17 -8.74
CA ASP A 314 13.51 -36.55 -7.97
C ASP A 314 14.60 -37.10 -8.89
N LEU A 315 15.85 -36.67 -8.64
CA LEU A 315 17.02 -37.09 -9.40
C LEU A 315 17.21 -38.62 -9.37
N GLU A 316 16.90 -39.28 -8.25
CA GLU A 316 16.94 -40.74 -8.11
C GLU A 316 15.92 -41.48 -8.99
N ASN A 317 14.89 -40.80 -9.46
CA ASN A 317 13.94 -41.39 -10.43
C ASN A 317 14.55 -41.51 -11.83
N LEU A 318 15.58 -40.71 -12.13
CA LEU A 318 16.17 -40.63 -13.46
C LEU A 318 17.50 -41.40 -13.56
N THR A 319 18.24 -41.46 -12.47
CA THR A 319 19.57 -42.09 -12.47
C THR A 319 19.89 -42.64 -11.08
N PRO A 320 20.57 -43.84 -10.98
CA PRO A 320 20.98 -44.37 -9.68
C PRO A 320 22.11 -43.49 -9.09
N VAL A 321 21.76 -42.72 -8.08
CA VAL A 321 22.68 -41.83 -7.37
C VAL A 321 22.49 -41.94 -5.87
N GLU A 322 23.52 -41.68 -5.11
CA GLU A 322 23.51 -41.62 -3.63
C GLU A 322 23.91 -40.22 -3.16
N GLY A 323 23.56 -39.87 -1.93
CA GLY A 323 23.99 -38.62 -1.31
C GLY A 323 23.33 -37.35 -1.91
N VAL A 324 22.13 -37.44 -2.48
CA VAL A 324 21.47 -36.32 -3.11
C VAL A 324 21.11 -35.23 -2.10
N VAL A 325 21.58 -34.02 -2.36
CA VAL A 325 21.19 -32.80 -1.63
C VAL A 325 20.15 -32.03 -2.46
N SER A 326 18.97 -31.83 -1.91
CA SER A 326 17.86 -31.16 -2.59
C SER A 326 17.51 -29.82 -1.95
N LYS A 327 17.26 -28.80 -2.78
CA LYS A 327 16.66 -27.51 -2.38
C LYS A 327 15.27 -27.45 -2.99
N TYR A 328 14.29 -27.17 -2.17
CA TYR A 328 12.90 -27.08 -2.56
C TYR A 328 12.30 -25.72 -2.19
N LYS A 329 11.56 -25.12 -3.09
CA LYS A 329 10.81 -23.89 -2.87
C LYS A 329 9.47 -24.00 -3.59
N SER A 330 8.38 -23.69 -2.89
CA SER A 330 7.06 -23.56 -3.49
C SER A 330 6.47 -22.17 -3.16
N SER A 331 5.78 -21.58 -4.11
CA SER A 331 5.06 -20.32 -3.93
C SER A 331 3.75 -20.36 -4.71
N GLU A 332 2.69 -19.94 -4.04
CA GLU A 332 1.35 -19.85 -4.58
C GLU A 332 0.87 -18.40 -4.59
N TRP A 333 0.41 -17.92 -5.74
CA TRP A 333 0.00 -16.54 -5.96
C TRP A 333 -1.49 -16.47 -6.28
N LEU A 334 -2.33 -16.35 -5.25
CA LEU A 334 -3.80 -16.22 -5.33
C LEU A 334 -4.47 -17.30 -6.22
N GLY A 335 -3.87 -18.47 -6.38
CA GLY A 335 -4.36 -19.47 -7.29
C GLY A 335 -4.24 -19.10 -8.77
N LEU A 336 -3.60 -18.00 -9.14
CA LEU A 336 -3.38 -17.57 -10.53
C LEU A 336 -2.15 -18.27 -11.13
N ILE A 337 -1.05 -18.29 -10.39
CA ILE A 337 0.20 -18.94 -10.75
C ILE A 337 0.78 -19.61 -9.51
N ASN A 338 1.07 -20.90 -9.62
CA ASN A 338 1.78 -21.66 -8.60
C ASN A 338 3.14 -22.04 -9.16
N ILE A 339 4.19 -21.88 -8.38
CA ILE A 339 5.57 -22.15 -8.79
C ILE A 339 6.19 -23.11 -7.79
N THR A 340 6.71 -24.23 -8.31
CA THR A 340 7.49 -25.20 -7.55
C THR A 340 8.89 -25.29 -8.15
N GLU A 341 9.91 -25.06 -7.36
CA GLU A 341 11.31 -25.08 -7.77
C GLU A 341 12.08 -26.11 -6.96
N THR A 342 12.81 -26.97 -7.64
CA THR A 342 13.74 -27.90 -7.01
C THR A 342 15.11 -27.79 -7.67
N THR A 343 16.17 -27.85 -6.87
CA THR A 343 17.54 -28.00 -7.34
C THR A 343 18.13 -29.17 -6.57
N GLN A 344 18.64 -30.15 -7.29
CA GLN A 344 19.19 -31.39 -6.75
C GLN A 344 20.62 -31.58 -7.24
N ILE A 345 21.50 -32.00 -6.36
CA ILE A 345 22.93 -32.23 -6.63
C ILE A 345 23.31 -33.53 -5.96
N ALA A 346 23.99 -34.41 -6.68
CA ALA A 346 24.58 -35.65 -6.19
C ALA A 346 26.12 -35.53 -6.25
N PRO A 347 26.80 -35.02 -5.20
CA PRO A 347 28.25 -34.76 -5.22
C PRO A 347 29.07 -36.01 -5.41
N ASP A 348 28.62 -37.14 -4.80
CA ASP A 348 29.34 -38.41 -4.81
C ASP A 348 29.25 -39.14 -6.17
N SER A 349 28.39 -38.68 -7.07
CA SER A 349 28.15 -39.32 -8.37
C SER A 349 28.60 -38.43 -9.54
N GLY A 350 29.75 -37.74 -9.41
CA GLY A 350 30.35 -36.95 -10.49
C GLY A 350 29.68 -35.57 -10.70
N GLU A 351 29.18 -34.96 -9.62
CA GLU A 351 28.51 -33.66 -9.61
C GLU A 351 27.24 -33.59 -10.50
N LEU A 352 26.53 -34.69 -10.65
CA LEU A 352 25.27 -34.70 -11.34
C LEU A 352 24.29 -33.74 -10.66
N SER A 353 23.69 -32.85 -11.43
CA SER A 353 22.74 -31.87 -10.90
C SER A 353 21.54 -31.67 -11.84
N MET A 354 20.40 -31.38 -11.24
CA MET A 354 19.15 -31.10 -11.95
C MET A 354 18.44 -29.94 -11.28
N THR A 355 17.96 -29.00 -12.07
CA THR A 355 17.03 -27.97 -11.63
C THR A 355 15.72 -28.15 -12.36
N CYS A 356 14.63 -28.21 -11.62
CA CYS A 356 13.28 -28.32 -12.16
C CYS A 356 12.40 -27.23 -11.51
N LYS A 357 11.81 -26.38 -12.37
CA LYS A 357 10.82 -25.37 -11.97
C LYS A 357 9.53 -25.69 -12.72
N VAL A 358 8.45 -25.85 -11.98
CA VAL A 358 7.14 -26.11 -12.55
C VAL A 358 6.21 -24.96 -12.20
N TYR A 359 5.56 -24.43 -13.23
CA TYR A 359 4.62 -23.33 -13.17
C TYR A 359 3.25 -23.85 -13.55
N GLN A 360 2.29 -23.77 -12.62
CA GLN A 360 0.88 -24.02 -12.93
C GLN A 360 0.21 -22.66 -13.14
N ILE A 361 -0.30 -22.42 -14.34
CA ILE A 361 -0.86 -21.14 -14.78
C ILE A 361 -2.37 -21.27 -14.95
N ASN A 362 -3.13 -20.77 -13.98
CA ASN A 362 -4.58 -20.84 -13.98
C ASN A 362 -5.24 -19.61 -14.64
N PHE A 363 -4.44 -18.66 -15.13
CA PHE A 363 -4.92 -17.48 -15.85
C PHE A 363 -4.39 -17.46 -17.28
N ALA A 364 -5.12 -18.10 -18.18
CA ALA A 364 -4.73 -18.31 -19.58
C ALA A 364 -4.23 -17.06 -20.34
N PRO A 365 -4.79 -15.83 -20.14
CA PRO A 365 -4.33 -14.66 -20.89
C PRO A 365 -2.86 -14.29 -20.72
N VAL A 366 -2.18 -14.76 -19.67
CA VAL A 366 -0.76 -14.48 -19.43
C VAL A 366 0.17 -15.66 -19.73
N TYR A 367 -0.38 -16.77 -20.23
CA TYR A 367 0.37 -18.01 -20.46
C TYR A 367 1.59 -17.78 -21.37
N ASP A 368 1.37 -17.19 -22.55
CA ASP A 368 2.45 -16.93 -23.51
C ASP A 368 3.49 -15.96 -22.95
N ALA A 369 3.05 -14.97 -22.16
CA ALA A 369 3.96 -14.05 -21.50
C ALA A 369 4.82 -14.76 -20.43
N CYS A 370 4.27 -15.77 -19.73
CA CYS A 370 5.04 -16.61 -18.80
C CYS A 370 6.09 -17.43 -19.55
N VAL A 371 5.77 -18.00 -20.72
CA VAL A 371 6.74 -18.75 -21.55
C VAL A 371 7.90 -17.82 -21.95
N GLU A 372 7.60 -16.64 -22.46
CA GLU A 372 8.64 -15.67 -22.85
C GLU A 372 9.45 -15.16 -21.66
N GLU A 373 8.81 -14.97 -20.52
CA GLU A 373 9.51 -14.56 -19.28
C GLU A 373 10.45 -15.65 -18.76
N ILE A 374 10.07 -16.93 -18.86
CA ILE A 374 10.90 -18.07 -18.47
C ILE A 374 12.12 -18.20 -19.39
N LYS A 375 11.96 -18.02 -20.72
CA LYS A 375 13.11 -17.98 -21.65
C LYS A 375 14.09 -16.86 -21.28
N GLY A 376 13.60 -15.75 -20.73
CA GLY A 376 14.40 -14.65 -20.22
C GLY A 376 15.32 -14.03 -21.25
N ILE A 377 16.56 -13.73 -20.85
CA ILE A 377 17.58 -13.13 -21.73
C ILE A 377 18.09 -14.09 -22.82
N PHE A 378 17.84 -15.38 -22.68
CA PHE A 378 18.23 -16.42 -23.64
C PHE A 378 17.07 -16.81 -24.57
N ALA A 379 16.02 -15.96 -24.71
CA ALA A 379 14.85 -16.26 -25.53
C ALA A 379 15.19 -16.57 -26.99
N SER A 380 16.23 -15.93 -27.56
CA SER A 380 16.72 -16.18 -28.90
C SER A 380 17.43 -17.54 -29.07
N ASP A 381 17.93 -18.10 -28.00
CA ASP A 381 18.71 -19.32 -27.99
C ASP A 381 17.82 -20.56 -27.78
N TYR A 382 16.58 -20.37 -27.32
CA TYR A 382 15.60 -21.43 -27.23
C TYR A 382 14.94 -21.68 -28.59
N VAL A 383 15.09 -22.88 -29.12
CA VAL A 383 14.46 -23.34 -30.39
C VAL A 383 13.42 -24.38 -30.06
N GLU A 384 12.32 -24.36 -30.84
CA GLU A 384 11.25 -25.37 -30.73
C GLU A 384 11.77 -26.71 -31.25
N VAL A 385 11.53 -27.78 -30.49
CA VAL A 385 11.91 -29.17 -30.83
C VAL A 385 10.70 -30.08 -30.76
N ASP A 386 10.84 -31.34 -31.19
CA ASP A 386 9.76 -32.31 -31.16
C ASP A 386 9.22 -32.50 -29.73
N PRO A 387 7.93 -32.22 -29.49
CA PRO A 387 7.32 -32.36 -28.17
C PRO A 387 6.94 -33.81 -27.82
N ALA A 388 6.95 -34.72 -28.78
CA ALA A 388 6.45 -36.08 -28.58
C ALA A 388 7.15 -36.86 -27.44
N PRO A 389 8.48 -36.77 -27.25
CA PRO A 389 9.14 -37.46 -26.13
C PRO A 389 8.66 -36.99 -24.76
N TRP A 390 8.20 -35.73 -24.65
CA TRP A 390 7.68 -35.13 -23.44
C TRP A 390 6.16 -35.26 -23.26
N GLY A 391 5.44 -35.73 -24.27
CA GLY A 391 3.97 -35.73 -24.25
C GLY A 391 3.38 -34.34 -24.00
N ALA A 392 3.99 -33.32 -24.55
CA ALA A 392 3.67 -31.90 -24.32
C ALA A 392 3.09 -31.27 -25.59
N ASP A 393 2.52 -30.05 -25.44
CA ASP A 393 2.01 -29.28 -26.59
C ASP A 393 3.14 -28.62 -27.36
N LYS A 394 4.13 -28.08 -26.64
CA LYS A 394 5.34 -27.46 -27.19
C LYS A 394 6.53 -27.71 -26.29
N VAL A 395 7.69 -27.86 -26.89
CA VAL A 395 8.98 -27.97 -26.17
C VAL A 395 10.01 -27.05 -26.80
N TYR A 396 10.70 -26.30 -25.97
CA TYR A 396 11.84 -25.51 -26.40
C TYR A 396 13.11 -26.08 -25.73
N ARG A 397 14.19 -26.22 -26.51
CA ARG A 397 15.51 -26.63 -26.04
C ARG A 397 16.52 -25.52 -26.31
N ILE A 398 17.38 -25.23 -25.37
CA ILE A 398 18.43 -24.25 -25.59
C ILE A 398 19.45 -24.75 -26.61
N ARG A 399 19.88 -23.90 -27.54
CA ARG A 399 20.87 -24.19 -28.57
C ARG A 399 22.01 -23.20 -28.49
N TYR A 400 23.21 -23.70 -28.39
CA TYR A 400 24.45 -22.94 -28.48
C TYR A 400 25.10 -23.13 -29.87
N ASP A 401 26.19 -22.42 -30.12
CA ASP A 401 26.95 -22.51 -31.38
C ASP A 401 27.49 -23.92 -31.66
N ASP A 402 27.80 -24.67 -30.60
CA ASP A 402 28.35 -26.03 -30.62
C ASP A 402 27.31 -27.16 -30.52
N GLY A 403 26.03 -26.82 -30.44
CA GLY A 403 24.95 -27.79 -30.41
C GLY A 403 23.83 -27.52 -29.45
N TYR A 404 23.03 -28.54 -29.17
CA TYR A 404 21.94 -28.42 -28.18
C TYR A 404 22.46 -28.53 -26.75
N GLY A 405 22.03 -27.62 -25.88
CA GLY A 405 22.21 -27.73 -24.45
C GLY A 405 21.17 -28.61 -23.78
N ASN A 406 21.27 -28.76 -22.46
CA ASN A 406 20.44 -29.69 -21.67
C ASN A 406 19.39 -28.95 -20.82
N SER A 407 18.94 -27.80 -21.29
CA SER A 407 17.84 -27.02 -20.70
C SER A 407 16.64 -27.05 -21.61
N PHE A 408 15.48 -27.36 -21.03
CA PHE A 408 14.22 -27.55 -21.70
C PHE A 408 13.11 -26.70 -21.05
N ILE A 409 12.27 -26.09 -21.88
CA ILE A 409 11.01 -25.46 -21.45
C ILE A 409 9.89 -26.26 -22.09
N ILE A 410 9.10 -26.94 -21.25
CA ILE A 410 8.05 -27.87 -21.66
C ILE A 410 6.72 -27.23 -21.35
N CYS A 411 5.84 -27.13 -22.33
CA CYS A 411 4.58 -26.43 -22.28
C CYS A 411 3.40 -27.42 -22.44
N TRP A 412 2.47 -27.37 -21.47
CA TRP A 412 1.17 -28.06 -21.53
C TRP A 412 0.06 -27.03 -21.40
N GLU A 413 -1.18 -27.42 -21.58
CA GLU A 413 -2.35 -26.52 -21.58
C GLU A 413 -2.36 -25.49 -20.41
N ASN A 414 -2.05 -25.95 -19.19
CA ASN A 414 -2.07 -25.10 -17.98
C ASN A 414 -0.75 -25.12 -17.19
N GLY A 415 0.31 -25.66 -17.76
CA GLY A 415 1.56 -25.87 -17.07
C GLY A 415 2.78 -25.59 -17.92
N ILE A 416 3.84 -25.12 -17.30
CA ILE A 416 5.16 -24.96 -17.91
C ILE A 416 6.17 -25.58 -16.97
N ALA A 417 7.08 -26.41 -17.49
CA ALA A 417 8.25 -26.84 -16.73
C ALA A 417 9.53 -26.31 -17.38
N ASP A 418 10.39 -25.70 -16.56
CA ASP A 418 11.75 -25.31 -16.92
C ASP A 418 12.71 -26.28 -16.23
N ILE A 419 13.39 -27.13 -17.02
CA ILE A 419 14.24 -28.21 -16.52
C ILE A 419 15.62 -28.07 -17.13
N SER A 420 16.63 -28.14 -16.28
CA SER A 420 18.03 -28.16 -16.71
C SER A 420 18.77 -29.35 -16.08
N PHE A 421 19.48 -30.09 -16.89
CA PHE A 421 20.30 -31.22 -16.48
C PHE A 421 21.78 -30.88 -16.68
N SER A 422 22.66 -31.40 -15.80
CA SER A 422 24.12 -31.34 -16.02
C SER A 422 24.63 -32.40 -17.00
N TRP A 423 23.74 -33.28 -17.50
CA TRP A 423 24.04 -34.34 -18.48
C TRP A 423 23.03 -34.30 -19.64
N ASP A 424 23.31 -35.02 -20.73
CA ASP A 424 22.35 -35.19 -21.83
C ASP A 424 21.35 -36.30 -21.48
N PRO A 425 20.06 -35.98 -21.22
CA PRO A 425 19.09 -36.99 -20.79
C PRO A 425 18.70 -37.94 -21.96
N THR A 426 18.57 -39.21 -21.63
CA THR A 426 18.06 -40.23 -22.59
C THR A 426 16.54 -40.09 -22.77
N ASP A 427 16.00 -40.65 -23.88
CA ASP A 427 14.54 -40.64 -24.13
C ASP A 427 13.74 -41.30 -23.01
N GLU A 428 14.30 -42.35 -22.38
CA GLU A 428 13.68 -43.01 -21.22
C GLU A 428 13.63 -42.06 -19.99
N GLN A 429 14.70 -41.34 -19.73
CA GLN A 429 14.74 -40.36 -18.64
C GLN A 429 13.79 -39.21 -18.89
N ILE A 430 13.67 -38.72 -20.12
CA ILE A 430 12.71 -37.72 -20.55
C ILE A 430 11.27 -38.17 -20.29
N ALA A 431 10.91 -39.41 -20.70
CA ALA A 431 9.59 -39.98 -20.50
C ALA A 431 9.23 -40.14 -19.02
N ILE A 432 10.21 -40.53 -18.18
CA ILE A 432 10.03 -40.62 -16.72
C ILE A 432 9.81 -39.18 -16.11
N ALA A 433 10.64 -38.24 -16.51
CA ALA A 433 10.54 -36.87 -16.03
C ALA A 433 9.17 -36.25 -16.37
N SER A 434 8.73 -36.36 -17.63
CA SER A 434 7.44 -35.87 -18.08
C SER A 434 6.28 -36.45 -17.26
N ARG A 435 6.24 -37.80 -17.13
CA ARG A 435 5.18 -38.45 -16.35
C ARG A 435 5.16 -37.99 -14.89
N LYS A 436 6.31 -37.90 -14.25
CA LYS A 436 6.40 -37.47 -12.83
C LYS A 436 5.94 -36.02 -12.60
N ILE A 437 6.27 -35.13 -13.51
CA ILE A 437 5.83 -33.75 -13.46
C ILE A 437 4.33 -33.66 -13.63
N LEU A 438 3.76 -34.34 -14.59
CA LEU A 438 2.30 -34.37 -14.80
C LEU A 438 1.57 -34.99 -13.61
N GLU A 439 2.05 -36.09 -13.03
CA GLU A 439 1.50 -36.70 -11.81
C GLU A 439 1.50 -35.76 -10.59
N SER A 440 2.48 -34.87 -10.50
CA SER A 440 2.61 -33.94 -9.36
C SER A 440 1.70 -32.72 -9.46
N HIS A 441 1.07 -32.45 -10.62
CA HIS A 441 0.29 -31.26 -10.91
C HIS A 441 -1.17 -31.55 -11.32
N MET A 442 -1.57 -32.79 -11.43
CA MET A 442 -2.96 -33.23 -11.50
C MET A 442 -3.49 -33.55 -10.08
#